data_baeebbb8f3c03418019509a3318f3c73
#
_entry.id   baeebbb8f3c03418019509a3318f3c73
#
_cell.length_a   1.000
_cell.length_b   1.000
_cell.length_c   1.000
_cell.angle_alpha   90.00
_cell.angle_beta   90.00
_cell.angle_gamma   90.00
#
_symmetry.space_group_name_H-M   'P 1'
#
loop_
_entity.id
_entity.type
_entity.pdbx_description
1 polymer ?
#
loop_
_entity_poly.entity_id
_entity_poly.type
_entity_poly.pdbx_seq_one_letter_code
_entity_poly.pdbx_strand_id
1 'polypeptide(L)'
;PYLDARYQIHGLSSPFAKLPSLDLYRELKPLKGLLKLSRMNQPSMESFLGITERNYCDGGACIRLYKQFASGKKPEAAEIVMGHNQEDLLGLGKIFSMLSYLALFNEDYEALNCEIQDDQLAFTIKTNYDLPVEFSNHSEEFYIIGQNNRVRLLVKLQNGRLKQYYSNYKDYDYIPSEDTAIPKTLSACMDKKLRRPAKRDNCYTWFPVTEAFLHDPLKQKTYLKHCLPYYLSVLK
;
A
#
# COMPACT_ATOMS: atom_id res chain seq x y z
N PRO A 1 -17.88 16.92 -3.29
CA PRO A 1 -18.94 17.35 -2.34
C PRO A 1 -18.81 18.81 -1.91
N TYR A 2 -17.63 19.26 -1.39
CA TYR A 2 -17.48 20.63 -0.89
C TYR A 2 -17.67 21.69 -1.99
N LEU A 3 -16.98 21.54 -3.11
CA LEU A 3 -17.10 22.45 -4.24
C LEU A 3 -18.53 22.47 -4.81
N ASP A 4 -19.17 21.30 -4.95
CA ASP A 4 -20.56 21.21 -5.44
C ASP A 4 -21.51 21.96 -4.52
N ALA A 5 -21.37 21.80 -3.19
CA ALA A 5 -22.15 22.55 -2.21
C ALA A 5 -21.94 24.08 -2.33
N ARG A 6 -20.69 24.51 -2.55
CA ARG A 6 -20.39 25.94 -2.78
C ARG A 6 -21.03 26.48 -4.05
N TYR A 7 -20.96 25.73 -5.16
CA TYR A 7 -21.66 26.12 -6.40
C TYR A 7 -23.16 26.24 -6.18
N GLN A 8 -23.78 25.28 -5.47
CA GLN A 8 -25.21 25.30 -5.16
C GLN A 8 -25.62 26.52 -4.33
N ILE A 9 -24.84 26.89 -3.28
CA ILE A 9 -25.10 28.07 -2.45
C ILE A 9 -25.13 29.35 -3.30
N HIS A 10 -24.34 29.42 -4.37
CA HIS A 10 -24.30 30.55 -5.27
C HIS A 10 -25.24 30.41 -6.48
N GLY A 11 -26.12 29.43 -6.51
CA GLY A 11 -27.05 29.18 -7.61
C GLY A 11 -26.38 28.79 -8.94
N LEU A 12 -25.14 28.28 -8.87
CA LEU A 12 -24.35 27.89 -10.02
C LEU A 12 -24.34 26.37 -10.22
N SER A 13 -24.26 25.92 -11.48
CA SER A 13 -24.04 24.52 -11.78
C SER A 13 -22.58 24.15 -11.58
N SER A 14 -22.32 23.07 -10.83
CA SER A 14 -20.96 22.57 -10.63
C SER A 14 -20.41 21.96 -11.91
N PRO A 15 -19.25 22.41 -12.42
CA PRO A 15 -18.59 21.78 -13.56
C PRO A 15 -18.02 20.40 -13.20
N PHE A 16 -17.87 20.11 -11.91
CA PHE A 16 -17.26 18.87 -11.40
C PHE A 16 -18.26 17.72 -11.25
N ALA A 17 -19.58 17.99 -11.28
CA ALA A 17 -20.62 16.99 -11.04
C ALA A 17 -20.57 15.77 -11.99
N LYS A 18 -20.00 15.94 -13.19
CA LYS A 18 -19.87 14.90 -14.23
C LYS A 18 -18.46 14.35 -14.37
N LEU A 19 -17.49 14.85 -13.60
CA LEU A 19 -16.10 14.40 -13.68
C LEU A 19 -15.85 13.23 -12.70
N PRO A 20 -15.05 12.23 -13.09
CA PRO A 20 -14.60 11.22 -12.16
C PRO A 20 -13.78 11.89 -11.05
N SER A 21 -13.97 11.42 -9.82
CA SER A 21 -13.26 11.92 -8.65
C SER A 21 -12.37 10.83 -8.08
N LEU A 22 -11.09 11.13 -7.86
CA LEU A 22 -10.13 10.26 -7.23
C LEU A 22 -9.63 10.94 -5.94
N ASP A 23 -9.83 10.27 -4.80
CA ASP A 23 -9.30 10.69 -3.51
C ASP A 23 -7.93 10.04 -3.28
N LEU A 24 -6.85 10.75 -3.63
CA LEU A 24 -5.49 10.22 -3.48
C LEU A 24 -5.15 9.82 -2.05
N TYR A 25 -5.64 10.53 -1.03
CA TYR A 25 -5.42 10.14 0.36
C TYR A 25 -5.98 8.75 0.64
N ARG A 26 -7.18 8.48 0.18
CA ARG A 26 -7.87 7.21 0.38
C ARG A 26 -7.18 6.09 -0.39
N GLU A 27 -6.83 6.33 -1.64
CA GLU A 27 -6.15 5.33 -2.49
C GLU A 27 -4.74 5.00 -1.98
N LEU A 28 -3.96 6.00 -1.58
CA LEU A 28 -2.57 5.81 -1.15
C LEU A 28 -2.43 5.34 0.31
N LYS A 29 -3.51 5.34 1.09
CA LYS A 29 -3.48 4.93 2.51
C LYS A 29 -2.82 3.55 2.75
N PRO A 30 -3.03 2.52 1.91
CA PRO A 30 -2.38 1.22 2.07
C PRO A 30 -0.85 1.28 1.98
N LEU A 31 -0.29 2.29 1.30
CA LEU A 31 1.15 2.41 1.08
C LEU A 31 1.93 2.84 2.33
N LYS A 32 1.25 3.33 3.38
CA LYS A 32 1.89 3.90 4.56
C LYS A 32 2.98 2.99 5.13
N GLY A 33 2.66 1.73 5.38
CA GLY A 33 3.61 0.75 5.92
C GLY A 33 4.69 0.40 4.90
N LEU A 34 4.31 0.07 3.67
CA LEU A 34 5.25 -0.32 2.62
C LEU A 34 6.35 0.73 2.42
N LEU A 35 5.97 2.00 2.31
CA LEU A 35 6.89 3.12 2.04
C LEU A 35 7.42 3.81 3.31
N LYS A 36 7.12 3.29 4.50
CA LYS A 36 7.55 3.85 5.80
C LYS A 36 7.18 5.34 5.96
N LEU A 37 6.02 5.73 5.45
CA LEU A 37 5.59 7.13 5.56
C LEU A 37 5.24 7.48 7.01
N SER A 38 5.83 8.54 7.54
CA SER A 38 5.57 9.01 8.91
C SER A 38 4.11 9.42 9.08
N ARG A 39 3.55 10.11 8.09
CA ARG A 39 2.16 10.58 8.04
C ARG A 39 1.58 10.41 6.64
N MET A 40 0.24 10.25 6.57
CA MET A 40 -0.49 10.22 5.31
C MET A 40 -1.01 11.63 4.99
N ASN A 41 -0.10 12.58 4.81
CA ASN A 41 -0.41 13.95 4.38
C ASN A 41 0.48 14.34 3.19
N GLN A 42 0.07 15.36 2.47
CA GLN A 42 0.75 15.81 1.26
C GLN A 42 2.24 16.10 1.49
N PRO A 43 2.67 16.84 2.53
CA PRO A 43 4.10 17.10 2.75
C PRO A 43 4.94 15.84 2.97
N SER A 44 4.40 14.81 3.65
CA SER A 44 5.14 13.54 3.84
C SER A 44 5.30 12.76 2.53
N MET A 45 4.28 12.78 1.68
CA MET A 45 4.34 12.14 0.36
C MET A 45 5.28 12.88 -0.58
N GLU A 46 5.26 14.20 -0.59
CA GLU A 46 6.18 15.05 -1.34
C GLU A 46 7.62 14.83 -0.89
N SER A 47 7.87 14.81 0.42
CA SER A 47 9.20 14.52 0.96
C SER A 47 9.71 13.13 0.54
N PHE A 48 8.84 12.12 0.54
CA PHE A 48 9.19 10.79 0.03
C PHE A 48 9.57 10.81 -1.45
N LEU A 49 8.90 11.64 -2.25
CA LEU A 49 9.23 11.84 -3.69
C LEU A 49 10.45 12.74 -3.93
N GLY A 50 11.12 13.21 -2.88
CA GLY A 50 12.26 14.12 -2.98
C GLY A 50 11.86 15.58 -3.25
N ILE A 51 10.59 15.92 -3.06
CA ILE A 51 10.08 17.29 -3.20
C ILE A 51 10.16 17.95 -1.83
N THR A 52 11.21 18.73 -1.59
CA THR A 52 11.47 19.34 -0.28
C THR A 52 11.28 20.85 -0.26
N GLU A 53 11.28 21.50 -1.42
CA GLU A 53 11.18 22.94 -1.52
C GLU A 53 9.72 23.39 -1.57
N ARG A 54 9.33 24.19 -0.57
CA ARG A 54 8.12 24.97 -0.56
C ARG A 54 8.48 26.40 -0.24
N ASN A 55 8.03 27.33 -1.08
CA ASN A 55 8.35 28.75 -0.98
C ASN A 55 7.32 29.51 -0.14
N TYR A 56 6.15 28.95 0.08
CA TYR A 56 5.06 29.60 0.78
C TYR A 56 4.83 28.99 2.16
N CYS A 57 4.11 29.73 3.00
CA CYS A 57 3.87 29.38 4.40
C CYS A 57 3.07 28.07 4.57
N ASP A 58 3.10 27.50 5.78
CA ASP A 58 2.25 26.36 6.14
C ASP A 58 0.75 26.71 6.10
N GLY A 59 -0.12 25.69 5.96
CA GLY A 59 -1.56 25.88 5.83
C GLY A 59 -2.20 26.63 7.00
N GLY A 60 -1.67 26.51 8.22
CA GLY A 60 -2.16 27.26 9.38
C GLY A 60 -1.86 28.75 9.26
N ALA A 61 -0.67 29.11 8.79
CA ALA A 61 -0.30 30.50 8.48
C ALA A 61 -1.15 31.04 7.31
N CYS A 62 -1.39 30.23 6.28
CA CYS A 62 -2.27 30.60 5.16
C CYS A 62 -3.67 30.97 5.59
N ILE A 63 -4.29 30.20 6.51
CA ILE A 63 -5.63 30.52 7.04
C ILE A 63 -5.62 31.88 7.74
N ARG A 64 -4.59 32.20 8.52
CA ARG A 64 -4.48 33.50 9.19
C ARG A 64 -4.32 34.67 8.19
N LEU A 65 -3.46 34.47 7.18
CA LEU A 65 -3.25 35.45 6.12
C LEU A 65 -4.51 35.68 5.28
N TYR A 66 -5.24 34.62 4.94
CA TYR A 66 -6.54 34.72 4.26
C TYR A 66 -7.54 35.55 5.03
N LYS A 67 -7.66 35.34 6.36
CA LYS A 67 -8.55 36.16 7.21
C LYS A 67 -8.15 37.64 7.23
N GLN A 68 -6.86 37.95 7.24
CA GLN A 68 -6.36 39.33 7.18
C GLN A 68 -6.65 39.96 5.81
N PHE A 69 -6.44 39.23 4.73
CA PHE A 69 -6.81 39.65 3.37
C PHE A 69 -8.33 39.93 3.28
N ALA A 70 -9.15 38.95 3.66
CA ALA A 70 -10.62 39.08 3.61
C ALA A 70 -11.19 40.22 4.45
N SER A 71 -10.50 40.66 5.52
CA SER A 71 -10.86 41.83 6.32
C SER A 71 -10.31 43.15 5.80
N GLY A 72 -9.65 43.17 4.64
CA GLY A 72 -9.04 44.36 4.05
C GLY A 72 -7.79 44.88 4.75
N LYS A 73 -7.29 44.17 5.78
CA LYS A 73 -6.14 44.61 6.58
C LYS A 73 -4.79 44.38 5.93
N LYS A 74 -4.70 43.42 5.05
CA LYS A 74 -3.44 42.97 4.42
C LYS A 74 -3.66 42.47 2.98
N PRO A 75 -3.82 43.40 2.01
CA PRO A 75 -4.06 43.02 0.61
C PRO A 75 -2.97 42.12 -0.01
N GLU A 76 -1.68 42.37 0.36
CA GLU A 76 -0.53 41.63 -0.08
C GLU A 76 -0.54 40.14 0.33
N ALA A 77 -1.35 39.76 1.32
CA ALA A 77 -1.50 38.37 1.73
C ALA A 77 -2.17 37.49 0.65
N ALA A 78 -2.86 38.09 -0.33
CA ALA A 78 -3.47 37.36 -1.43
C ALA A 78 -2.43 36.56 -2.24
N GLU A 79 -1.29 37.17 -2.57
CA GLU A 79 -0.23 36.52 -3.34
C GLU A 79 0.32 35.28 -2.62
N ILE A 80 0.54 35.40 -1.31
CA ILE A 80 1.06 34.28 -0.50
C ILE A 80 0.03 33.14 -0.44
N VAL A 81 -1.24 33.46 -0.25
CA VAL A 81 -2.33 32.45 -0.19
C VAL A 81 -2.50 31.76 -1.53
N MET A 82 -2.46 32.51 -2.64
CA MET A 82 -2.57 31.94 -3.99
C MET A 82 -1.35 31.09 -4.35
N GLY A 83 -0.15 31.55 -4.00
CA GLY A 83 1.10 30.80 -4.21
C GLY A 83 1.11 29.48 -3.44
N HIS A 84 0.69 29.47 -2.18
CA HIS A 84 0.55 28.24 -1.41
C HIS A 84 -0.44 27.26 -2.07
N ASN A 85 -1.60 27.75 -2.50
CA ASN A 85 -2.57 26.92 -3.18
C ASN A 85 -2.04 26.35 -4.52
N GLN A 86 -1.27 27.15 -5.25
CA GLN A 86 -0.59 26.69 -6.47
C GLN A 86 0.41 25.59 -6.18
N GLU A 87 1.24 25.72 -5.13
CA GLU A 87 2.19 24.67 -4.72
C GLU A 87 1.46 23.39 -4.34
N ASP A 88 0.35 23.47 -3.59
CA ASP A 88 -0.45 22.30 -3.23
C ASP A 88 -1.01 21.57 -4.46
N LEU A 89 -1.51 22.31 -5.45
CA LEU A 89 -2.02 21.72 -6.69
C LEU A 89 -0.92 21.04 -7.51
N LEU A 90 0.24 21.70 -7.66
CA LEU A 90 1.39 21.13 -8.36
C LEU A 90 1.95 19.91 -7.65
N GLY A 91 2.06 19.96 -6.32
CA GLY A 91 2.48 18.83 -5.48
C GLY A 91 1.53 17.64 -5.59
N LEU A 92 0.22 17.89 -5.60
CA LEU A 92 -0.80 16.84 -5.77
C LEU A 92 -0.62 16.10 -7.11
N GLY A 93 -0.33 16.83 -8.20
CA GLY A 93 -0.04 16.24 -9.50
C GLY A 93 1.19 15.32 -9.48
N LYS A 94 2.23 15.67 -8.72
CA LYS A 94 3.43 14.83 -8.55
C LYS A 94 3.14 13.58 -7.70
N ILE A 95 2.36 13.71 -6.62
CA ILE A 95 1.94 12.61 -5.75
C ILE A 95 1.15 11.54 -6.53
N PHE A 96 0.49 11.92 -7.62
CA PHE A 96 -0.25 10.98 -8.47
C PHE A 96 0.64 9.83 -8.96
N SER A 97 1.92 10.04 -9.17
CA SER A 97 2.87 8.99 -9.55
C SER A 97 2.98 7.86 -8.53
N MET A 98 2.66 8.11 -7.24
CA MET A 98 2.66 7.09 -6.20
C MET A 98 1.59 6.00 -6.39
N LEU A 99 0.61 6.21 -7.24
CA LEU A 99 -0.39 5.19 -7.58
C LEU A 99 0.25 3.94 -8.21
N SER A 100 1.43 4.07 -8.83
CA SER A 100 2.16 2.93 -9.39
C SER A 100 2.52 1.84 -8.36
N TYR A 101 2.73 2.22 -7.08
CA TYR A 101 2.98 1.23 -6.01
C TYR A 101 1.75 0.36 -5.72
N LEU A 102 0.53 0.82 -6.06
CA LEU A 102 -0.69 0.06 -5.85
C LEU A 102 -0.77 -1.19 -6.73
N ALA A 103 0.07 -1.30 -7.75
CA ALA A 103 0.20 -2.51 -8.55
C ALA A 103 0.43 -3.75 -7.70
N LEU A 104 1.19 -3.63 -6.59
CA LEU A 104 1.44 -4.72 -5.65
C LEU A 104 0.19 -5.13 -4.85
N PHE A 105 -0.74 -4.20 -4.63
CA PHE A 105 -1.99 -4.44 -3.88
C PHE A 105 -3.13 -4.90 -4.79
N ASN A 106 -3.08 -4.53 -6.07
CA ASN A 106 -4.14 -4.79 -7.05
C ASN A 106 -3.85 -5.98 -7.96
N GLU A 107 -2.79 -6.76 -7.67
CA GLU A 107 -2.34 -7.92 -8.48
C GLU A 107 -1.95 -7.52 -9.93
N ASP A 108 -1.58 -6.25 -10.14
CA ASP A 108 -1.19 -5.70 -11.45
C ASP A 108 0.32 -5.83 -11.67
N TYR A 109 0.78 -7.08 -11.68
CA TYR A 109 2.19 -7.45 -11.83
C TYR A 109 2.36 -8.83 -12.46
N GLU A 110 3.58 -9.11 -12.90
CA GLU A 110 4.04 -10.42 -13.42
C GLU A 110 5.11 -10.99 -12.48
N ALA A 111 5.04 -12.28 -12.20
CA ALA A 111 6.13 -13.04 -11.62
C ALA A 111 7.10 -13.42 -12.73
N LEU A 112 8.34 -12.95 -12.68
CA LEU A 112 9.33 -13.19 -13.72
C LEU A 112 10.25 -14.35 -13.42
N ASN A 113 10.69 -14.44 -12.18
CA ASN A 113 11.66 -15.43 -11.72
C ASN A 113 11.46 -15.75 -10.25
N CYS A 114 11.80 -16.97 -9.88
CA CYS A 114 11.80 -17.44 -8.52
C CYS A 114 13.01 -18.34 -8.31
N GLU A 115 13.85 -18.06 -7.33
CA GLU A 115 15.07 -18.80 -7.06
C GLU A 115 15.34 -18.94 -5.57
N ILE A 116 15.99 -20.02 -5.16
CA ILE A 116 16.44 -20.19 -3.78
C ILE A 116 17.78 -19.47 -3.61
N GLN A 117 17.87 -18.60 -2.64
CA GLN A 117 19.08 -17.90 -2.21
C GLN A 117 19.30 -18.18 -0.72
N ASP A 118 20.29 -18.99 -0.40
CA ASP A 118 20.57 -19.47 0.96
C ASP A 118 19.33 -20.12 1.61
N ASP A 119 18.80 -19.51 2.66
CA ASP A 119 17.61 -19.94 3.39
C ASP A 119 16.34 -19.14 3.00
N GLN A 120 16.36 -18.48 1.85
CA GLN A 120 15.26 -17.64 1.37
C GLN A 120 14.81 -18.02 -0.03
N LEU A 121 13.56 -17.79 -0.34
CA LEU A 121 13.03 -17.81 -1.68
C LEU A 121 12.90 -16.39 -2.21
N ALA A 122 13.62 -16.07 -3.28
CA ALA A 122 13.63 -14.77 -3.92
C ALA A 122 12.69 -14.76 -5.12
N PHE A 123 11.62 -13.97 -5.05
CA PHE A 123 10.76 -13.67 -6.18
C PHE A 123 11.22 -12.38 -6.85
N THR A 124 11.27 -12.37 -8.18
CA THR A 124 11.39 -11.16 -8.99
C THR A 124 10.05 -10.88 -9.65
N ILE A 125 9.48 -9.74 -9.31
CA ILE A 125 8.16 -9.27 -9.75
C ILE A 125 8.38 -8.06 -10.66
N LYS A 126 7.62 -7.95 -11.75
CA LYS A 126 7.58 -6.79 -12.64
C LYS A 126 6.23 -6.11 -12.52
N THR A 127 6.22 -4.82 -12.25
CA THR A 127 5.05 -3.95 -12.30
C THR A 127 4.89 -3.33 -13.70
N ASN A 128 3.68 -2.94 -14.08
CA ASN A 128 3.40 -2.33 -15.37
C ASN A 128 3.91 -0.89 -15.48
N TYR A 129 4.16 -0.23 -14.35
CA TYR A 129 4.65 1.15 -14.29
C TYR A 129 5.92 1.22 -13.46
N ASP A 130 6.78 2.19 -13.79
CA ASP A 130 7.95 2.49 -12.98
C ASP A 130 7.54 3.06 -11.62
N LEU A 131 8.24 2.62 -10.58
CA LEU A 131 8.10 3.15 -9.24
C LEU A 131 8.85 4.49 -9.17
N PRO A 132 8.23 5.57 -8.71
CA PRO A 132 8.84 6.91 -8.76
C PRO A 132 10.07 7.03 -7.86
N VAL A 133 10.14 6.28 -6.79
CA VAL A 133 11.28 6.24 -5.85
C VAL A 133 11.51 4.80 -5.42
N GLU A 134 12.76 4.44 -5.24
CA GLU A 134 13.15 3.15 -4.66
C GLU A 134 12.61 3.04 -3.22
N PHE A 135 12.15 1.83 -2.86
CA PHE A 135 11.74 1.54 -1.49
C PHE A 135 12.30 0.20 -1.04
N SER A 136 12.47 0.07 0.28
CA SER A 136 12.74 -1.22 0.91
C SER A 136 12.04 -1.32 2.26
N ASN A 137 11.56 -2.51 2.59
CA ASN A 137 10.98 -2.79 3.90
C ASN A 137 11.19 -4.26 4.27
N HIS A 138 10.99 -4.62 5.53
CA HIS A 138 11.16 -5.99 5.99
C HIS A 138 10.31 -6.31 7.22
N SER A 139 10.15 -7.58 7.46
CA SER A 139 9.70 -8.17 8.72
C SER A 139 10.68 -9.28 9.13
N GLU A 140 10.35 -10.05 10.15
CA GLU A 140 11.15 -11.22 10.53
C GLU A 140 11.11 -12.33 9.46
N GLU A 141 10.03 -12.40 8.68
CA GLU A 141 9.78 -13.49 7.72
C GLU A 141 10.17 -13.14 6.29
N PHE A 142 10.30 -11.86 5.94
CA PHE A 142 10.59 -11.45 4.56
C PHE A 142 11.27 -10.09 4.46
N TYR A 143 11.89 -9.85 3.31
CA TYR A 143 12.41 -8.55 2.86
C TYR A 143 11.83 -8.22 1.49
N ILE A 144 11.46 -6.95 1.28
CA ILE A 144 10.93 -6.45 0.00
C ILE A 144 11.68 -5.19 -0.41
N ILE A 145 12.09 -5.12 -1.66
CA ILE A 145 12.74 -3.95 -2.27
C ILE A 145 12.16 -3.72 -3.66
N GLY A 146 11.89 -2.46 -3.99
CA GLY A 146 11.41 -2.08 -5.32
C GLY A 146 12.23 -0.94 -5.91
N GLN A 147 12.60 -1.07 -7.19
CA GLN A 147 13.32 -0.07 -7.96
C GLN A 147 12.90 -0.12 -9.42
N ASN A 148 12.67 1.02 -10.06
CA ASN A 148 12.09 1.11 -11.39
C ASN A 148 10.78 0.30 -11.47
N ASN A 149 10.64 -0.62 -12.42
CA ASN A 149 9.49 -1.51 -12.50
C ASN A 149 9.77 -2.93 -11.95
N ARG A 150 10.78 -3.08 -11.09
CA ARG A 150 11.17 -4.36 -10.51
C ARG A 150 10.99 -4.35 -9.00
N VAL A 151 10.40 -5.42 -8.49
CA VAL A 151 10.28 -5.66 -7.05
C VAL A 151 10.85 -7.03 -6.74
N ARG A 152 11.76 -7.10 -5.78
CA ARG A 152 12.25 -8.37 -5.21
C ARG A 152 11.62 -8.60 -3.87
N LEU A 153 11.06 -9.78 -3.67
CA LEU A 153 10.52 -10.26 -2.42
C LEU A 153 11.30 -11.51 -2.01
N LEU A 154 12.02 -11.42 -0.90
CA LEU A 154 12.78 -12.52 -0.31
C LEU A 154 12.00 -13.04 0.89
N VAL A 155 11.57 -14.30 0.85
CA VAL A 155 10.78 -14.94 1.93
C VAL A 155 11.60 -16.04 2.56
N LYS A 156 11.71 -16.05 3.89
CA LYS A 156 12.44 -17.09 4.63
C LYS A 156 11.83 -18.46 4.42
N LEU A 157 12.68 -19.43 4.08
CA LEU A 157 12.34 -20.85 4.05
C LEU A 157 12.51 -21.45 5.45
N GLN A 158 11.58 -22.31 5.83
CA GLN A 158 11.72 -23.11 7.05
C GLN A 158 11.78 -24.60 6.63
N ASN A 159 12.95 -25.18 6.72
CA ASN A 159 13.20 -26.56 6.28
C ASN A 159 12.74 -26.81 4.83
N GLY A 160 13.06 -25.90 3.91
CA GLY A 160 12.67 -25.98 2.50
C GLY A 160 11.18 -25.76 2.23
N ARG A 161 10.42 -25.25 3.18
CA ARG A 161 8.98 -24.98 3.06
C ARG A 161 8.66 -23.51 3.24
N LEU A 162 7.56 -23.08 2.61
CA LEU A 162 6.98 -21.76 2.74
C LEU A 162 5.63 -21.81 3.45
N LYS A 163 5.29 -20.72 4.11
CA LYS A 163 3.91 -20.46 4.56
C LYS A 163 3.07 -19.90 3.42
N GLN A 164 1.97 -20.54 3.12
CA GLN A 164 0.93 -20.00 2.22
C GLN A 164 -0.21 -19.46 3.05
N TYR A 165 -0.36 -18.14 3.08
CA TYR A 165 -1.38 -17.44 3.86
C TYR A 165 -2.74 -17.41 3.16
N TYR A 166 -3.82 -17.38 3.95
CA TYR A 166 -5.20 -17.25 3.49
C TYR A 166 -5.87 -16.03 4.10
N SER A 167 -6.46 -15.19 3.26
CA SER A 167 -7.10 -13.94 3.69
C SER A 167 -8.43 -14.16 4.41
N ASN A 168 -9.15 -15.24 4.10
CA ASN A 168 -10.42 -15.62 4.71
C ASN A 168 -10.25 -16.40 6.02
N TYR A 169 -9.37 -15.96 6.90
CA TYR A 169 -9.02 -16.63 8.16
C TYR A 169 -10.23 -16.98 9.05
N LYS A 170 -11.36 -16.28 8.90
CA LYS A 170 -12.60 -16.56 9.65
C LYS A 170 -13.20 -17.93 9.33
N ASP A 171 -12.86 -18.51 8.18
CA ASP A 171 -13.35 -19.82 7.73
C ASP A 171 -12.41 -20.97 8.14
N TYR A 172 -11.34 -20.65 8.88
CA TYR A 172 -10.31 -21.60 9.29
C TYR A 172 -10.18 -21.70 10.80
N ASP A 173 -9.72 -22.88 11.24
CA ASP A 173 -9.17 -23.11 12.57
C ASP A 173 -7.68 -23.38 12.46
N TYR A 174 -6.91 -22.87 13.41
CA TYR A 174 -5.49 -23.14 13.54
C TYR A 174 -5.24 -24.32 14.49
N ILE A 175 -4.38 -25.24 14.09
CA ILE A 175 -3.99 -26.44 14.83
C ILE A 175 -2.59 -26.24 15.40
N PRO A 176 -2.44 -25.89 16.69
CA PRO A 176 -1.13 -25.55 17.26
C PRO A 176 -0.10 -26.69 17.24
N SER A 177 -0.54 -27.93 17.35
CA SER A 177 0.36 -29.10 17.32
C SER A 177 0.99 -29.37 15.97
N GLU A 178 0.34 -28.89 14.88
CA GLU A 178 0.79 -29.09 13.50
C GLU A 178 1.29 -27.80 12.89
N ASP A 179 1.16 -26.68 13.60
CA ASP A 179 1.48 -25.33 13.12
C ASP A 179 0.88 -25.03 11.73
N THR A 180 -0.42 -25.29 11.58
CA THR A 180 -1.12 -25.11 10.30
C THR A 180 -2.58 -24.72 10.52
N ALA A 181 -3.18 -24.08 9.53
CA ALA A 181 -4.59 -23.77 9.51
C ALA A 181 -5.34 -24.78 8.60
N ILE A 182 -6.53 -25.20 9.02
CA ILE A 182 -7.42 -26.04 8.22
C ILE A 182 -8.82 -25.44 8.15
N PRO A 183 -9.58 -25.66 7.06
CA PRO A 183 -10.96 -25.19 6.95
C PRO A 183 -11.83 -25.70 8.10
N LYS A 184 -12.72 -24.87 8.61
CA LYS A 184 -13.64 -25.24 9.71
C LYS A 184 -14.51 -26.45 9.38
N THR A 185 -14.82 -26.68 8.11
CA THR A 185 -15.55 -27.85 7.64
C THR A 185 -14.80 -29.17 7.95
N LEU A 186 -13.48 -29.15 7.86
CA LEU A 186 -12.62 -30.29 8.19
C LEU A 186 -12.35 -30.39 9.70
N SER A 187 -12.06 -29.23 10.34
CA SER A 187 -11.78 -29.21 11.77
C SER A 187 -13.01 -29.53 12.63
N ALA A 188 -14.23 -29.49 12.08
CA ALA A 188 -15.45 -29.81 12.80
C ALA A 188 -15.43 -31.21 13.44
N CYS A 189 -14.72 -32.17 12.83
CA CYS A 189 -14.56 -33.55 13.32
C CYS A 189 -13.48 -33.69 14.40
N MET A 190 -12.71 -32.63 14.71
CA MET A 190 -11.63 -32.66 15.70
C MET A 190 -12.11 -32.21 17.08
N ASP A 191 -11.45 -32.68 18.14
CA ASP A 191 -11.66 -32.16 19.49
C ASP A 191 -11.39 -30.65 19.53
N LYS A 192 -12.31 -29.90 20.15
CA LYS A 192 -12.20 -28.44 20.33
C LYS A 192 -10.94 -28.03 21.08
N LYS A 193 -10.37 -28.89 21.91
CA LYS A 193 -9.11 -28.61 22.65
C LYS A 193 -7.87 -28.57 21.76
N LEU A 194 -7.93 -29.23 20.59
CA LEU A 194 -6.80 -29.31 19.64
C LEU A 194 -6.79 -28.18 18.62
N ARG A 195 -7.84 -27.37 18.58
CA ARG A 195 -8.02 -26.31 17.58
C ARG A 195 -8.45 -25.00 18.21
N ARG A 196 -8.15 -23.92 17.55
CA ARG A 196 -8.62 -22.57 17.90
C ARG A 196 -8.94 -21.77 16.64
N PRO A 197 -9.86 -20.78 16.67
CA PRO A 197 -10.13 -19.93 15.52
C PRO A 197 -8.85 -19.33 14.97
N ALA A 198 -8.64 -19.43 13.66
CA ALA A 198 -7.49 -18.83 13.02
C ALA A 198 -7.58 -17.30 13.05
N LYS A 199 -6.43 -16.65 13.08
CA LYS A 199 -6.24 -15.22 12.96
C LYS A 199 -5.43 -14.94 11.70
N ARG A 200 -5.30 -13.67 11.32
CA ARG A 200 -4.56 -13.27 10.13
C ARG A 200 -3.08 -13.76 10.15
N ASP A 201 -2.46 -13.77 11.30
CA ASP A 201 -1.04 -14.12 11.50
C ASP A 201 -0.76 -15.63 11.55
N ASN A 202 -1.79 -16.46 11.78
CA ASN A 202 -1.64 -17.91 11.86
C ASN A 202 -2.56 -18.70 10.91
N CYS A 203 -3.19 -18.02 9.94
CA CYS A 203 -4.00 -18.67 8.92
C CYS A 203 -3.15 -19.01 7.70
N TYR A 204 -2.33 -20.05 7.81
CA TYR A 204 -1.47 -20.54 6.74
C TYR A 204 -1.36 -22.05 6.73
N THR A 205 -0.93 -22.58 5.59
CA THR A 205 -0.45 -23.94 5.44
C THR A 205 1.01 -23.95 5.00
N TRP A 206 1.71 -25.03 5.28
CA TRP A 206 3.06 -25.24 4.81
C TRP A 206 3.06 -25.98 3.49
N PHE A 207 3.88 -25.55 2.53
CA PHE A 207 4.12 -26.31 1.32
C PHE A 207 5.63 -26.39 0.99
N PRO A 208 6.12 -27.52 0.45
CA PRO A 208 7.50 -27.65 0.05
C PRO A 208 7.76 -26.84 -1.22
N VAL A 209 8.90 -26.15 -1.27
CA VAL A 209 9.40 -25.56 -2.51
C VAL A 209 10.05 -26.66 -3.34
N THR A 210 9.46 -26.94 -4.49
CA THR A 210 9.92 -27.98 -5.43
C THR A 210 10.47 -27.35 -6.70
N GLU A 211 11.29 -28.09 -7.44
CA GLU A 211 11.75 -27.68 -8.77
C GLU A 211 10.59 -27.29 -9.71
N ALA A 212 9.48 -28.03 -9.66
CA ALA A 212 8.27 -27.70 -10.41
C ALA A 212 7.64 -26.36 -10.04
N PHE A 213 7.82 -25.89 -8.81
CA PHE A 213 7.39 -24.56 -8.38
C PHE A 213 8.35 -23.48 -8.87
N LEU A 214 9.66 -23.73 -8.82
CA LEU A 214 10.69 -22.78 -9.25
C LEU A 214 10.63 -22.45 -10.74
N HIS A 215 10.11 -23.39 -11.56
CA HIS A 215 10.00 -23.22 -13.01
C HIS A 215 8.58 -22.95 -13.52
N ASP A 216 7.61 -22.69 -12.62
CA ASP A 216 6.21 -22.45 -12.99
C ASP A 216 5.73 -21.05 -12.57
N PRO A 217 5.78 -20.05 -13.50
CA PRO A 217 5.34 -18.67 -13.20
C PRO A 217 3.87 -18.56 -12.75
N LEU A 218 3.00 -19.49 -13.20
CA LEU A 218 1.58 -19.48 -12.80
C LEU A 218 1.42 -19.88 -11.33
N LYS A 219 2.16 -20.89 -10.87
CA LYS A 219 2.18 -21.27 -9.44
C LYS A 219 2.77 -20.17 -8.59
N GLN A 220 3.85 -19.52 -9.05
CA GLN A 220 4.48 -18.39 -8.37
C GLN A 220 3.50 -17.20 -8.27
N LYS A 221 2.82 -16.87 -9.37
CA LYS A 221 1.79 -15.80 -9.36
C LYS A 221 0.65 -16.15 -8.42
N THR A 222 0.19 -17.40 -8.41
CA THR A 222 -0.86 -17.87 -7.48
C THR A 222 -0.41 -17.75 -6.02
N TYR A 223 0.82 -18.13 -5.70
CA TYR A 223 1.39 -17.95 -4.37
C TYR A 223 1.42 -16.47 -3.97
N LEU A 224 1.97 -15.61 -4.83
CA LEU A 224 2.06 -14.18 -4.57
C LEU A 224 0.66 -13.56 -4.36
N LYS A 225 -0.32 -13.96 -5.16
CA LYS A 225 -1.72 -13.51 -5.01
C LYS A 225 -2.27 -13.79 -3.61
N HIS A 226 -1.96 -14.93 -3.03
CA HIS A 226 -2.41 -15.29 -1.68
C HIS A 226 -1.57 -14.67 -0.56
N CYS A 227 -0.26 -14.58 -0.75
CA CYS A 227 0.68 -14.25 0.32
C CYS A 227 1.09 -12.78 0.35
N LEU A 228 1.23 -12.12 -0.80
CA LEU A 228 1.64 -10.73 -0.86
C LEU A 228 0.71 -9.77 -0.08
N PRO A 229 -0.63 -9.92 -0.12
CA PRO A 229 -1.53 -9.12 0.72
C PRO A 229 -1.25 -9.25 2.23
N TYR A 230 -0.88 -10.44 2.68
CA TYR A 230 -0.46 -10.64 4.06
C TYR A 230 0.86 -9.90 4.35
N TYR A 231 1.90 -10.13 3.54
CA TYR A 231 3.20 -9.49 3.72
C TYR A 231 3.09 -7.96 3.74
N LEU A 232 2.34 -7.37 2.81
CA LEU A 232 2.13 -5.93 2.77
C LEU A 232 1.35 -5.41 4.00
N SER A 233 0.45 -6.21 4.55
CA SER A 233 -0.38 -5.82 5.70
C SER A 233 0.34 -5.80 7.05
N VAL A 234 1.45 -6.53 7.19
CA VAL A 234 2.25 -6.58 8.43
C VAL A 234 3.35 -5.53 8.49
N LEU A 235 3.63 -4.86 7.39
CA LEU A 235 4.55 -3.72 7.34
C LEU A 235 3.95 -2.52 8.08
N LYS A 236 4.71 -1.91 8.97
CA LYS A 236 4.29 -0.80 9.83
C LYS A 236 4.95 0.50 9.42
#